data_92e9957c4593acd99b222e5c9b15da98
#
_entry.id   92e9957c4593acd99b222e5c9b15da98
#
_cell.length_a   1.000
_cell.length_b   1.000
_cell.length_c   1.000
_cell.angle_alpha   90.00
_cell.angle_beta   90.00
_cell.angle_gamma   90.00
#
_symmetry.space_group_name_H-M   'P 1'
#
loop_
_entity.id
_entity.type
_entity.pdbx_description
1 polymer ?
#
loop_
_entity_poly.entity_id
_entity_poly.type
_entity_poly.pdbx_seq_one_letter_code
_entity_poly.pdbx_strand_id
1 'polypeptide(L)'
;LDGYAGKNILFLTKKFSKPKVSLFIKKYNYLMVQKYLNKVKFGDKRVFIIKGKVKGAIKRVPRAGSNLSNISQGGTAFKTGLNKKELKISSLIGKSLLKDKIYFAGIDLIDGYLIGDINVTSPTGLPQFKDLTGKNLAKDFWDGLGLK
;
A
#
# COMPACT_ATOMS: atom_id res chain seq x y z
N LEU A 1 6.29 -12.04 7.01
CA LEU A 1 5.06 -12.56 6.38
C LEU A 1 5.34 -12.82 4.91
N ASP A 2 5.19 -14.06 4.45
CA ASP A 2 5.56 -14.52 3.12
C ASP A 2 4.53 -14.15 2.02
N GLY A 3 3.65 -13.19 2.29
CA GLY A 3 2.65 -12.72 1.34
C GLY A 3 3.11 -11.48 0.58
N TYR A 4 3.10 -11.52 -0.75
CA TYR A 4 3.31 -10.36 -1.61
C TYR A 4 2.31 -10.35 -2.78
N ALA A 5 2.06 -9.18 -3.34
CA ALA A 5 1.20 -9.00 -4.51
C ALA A 5 -0.21 -9.61 -4.38
N GLY A 6 -0.79 -9.60 -3.15
CA GLY A 6 -2.12 -10.16 -2.91
C GLY A 6 -2.20 -11.69 -2.87
N LYS A 7 -1.07 -12.41 -2.84
CA LYS A 7 -1.05 -13.86 -2.64
C LYS A 7 -1.38 -14.21 -1.18
N ASN A 8 -1.90 -15.41 -0.97
CA ASN A 8 -2.18 -15.96 0.36
C ASN A 8 -3.22 -15.13 1.16
N ILE A 9 -4.27 -14.66 0.49
CA ILE A 9 -5.40 -14.00 1.12
C ILE A 9 -6.58 -14.96 1.21
N LEU A 10 -7.16 -15.11 2.40
CA LEU A 10 -8.37 -15.85 2.65
C LEU A 10 -9.52 -14.88 2.98
N PHE A 11 -10.51 -14.80 2.10
CA PHE A 11 -11.71 -14.03 2.37
C PHE A 11 -12.66 -14.82 3.26
N LEU A 12 -13.02 -14.26 4.41
CA LEU A 12 -13.96 -14.85 5.35
C LEU A 12 -15.31 -14.14 5.24
N THR A 13 -16.38 -14.92 5.12
CA THR A 13 -17.77 -14.45 5.22
C THR A 13 -18.35 -14.85 6.59
N LYS A 14 -19.58 -14.41 6.92
CA LYS A 14 -20.27 -14.84 8.14
C LYS A 14 -20.41 -16.38 8.25
N LYS A 15 -20.45 -17.09 7.10
CA LYS A 15 -20.51 -18.56 7.02
C LYS A 15 -19.14 -19.13 6.61
N PHE A 16 -18.09 -18.85 7.37
CA PHE A 16 -16.76 -19.40 7.06
C PHE A 16 -16.57 -20.81 7.64
N SER A 17 -15.75 -21.60 6.98
CA SER A 17 -15.38 -22.95 7.42
C SER A 17 -14.23 -22.89 8.43
N LYS A 18 -14.45 -23.30 9.69
CA LYS A 18 -13.39 -23.43 10.69
C LYS A 18 -12.21 -24.30 10.21
N PRO A 19 -12.43 -25.47 9.57
CA PRO A 19 -11.33 -26.28 9.03
C PRO A 19 -10.46 -25.52 8.02
N LYS A 20 -11.04 -24.72 7.12
CA LYS A 20 -10.27 -23.91 6.15
C LYS A 20 -9.37 -22.90 6.86
N VAL A 21 -9.86 -22.23 7.89
CA VAL A 21 -9.06 -21.29 8.68
C VAL A 21 -7.94 -22.02 9.41
N SER A 22 -8.23 -23.17 10.04
CA SER A 22 -7.22 -23.98 10.74
C SER A 22 -6.10 -24.45 9.81
N LEU A 23 -6.44 -24.92 8.61
CA LEU A 23 -5.45 -25.29 7.59
C LEU A 23 -4.60 -24.12 7.16
N PHE A 24 -5.21 -22.94 6.99
CA PHE A 24 -4.51 -21.71 6.63
C PHE A 24 -3.52 -21.29 7.73
N ILE A 25 -3.95 -21.32 9.00
CA ILE A 25 -3.09 -21.06 10.16
C ILE A 25 -1.92 -22.06 10.22
N LYS A 26 -2.20 -23.36 10.08
CA LYS A 26 -1.18 -24.41 10.08
C LYS A 26 -0.13 -24.21 8.98
N LYS A 27 -0.56 -23.73 7.80
CA LYS A 27 0.33 -23.50 6.66
C LYS A 27 1.23 -22.28 6.81
N TYR A 28 0.72 -21.18 7.40
CA TYR A 28 1.41 -19.89 7.38
C TYR A 28 1.89 -19.40 8.75
N ASN A 29 1.58 -20.11 9.83
CA ASN A 29 1.94 -19.81 11.23
C ASN A 29 1.45 -18.45 11.76
N TYR A 30 1.53 -17.39 10.97
CA TYR A 30 1.13 -16.03 11.33
C TYR A 30 0.01 -15.53 10.43
N LEU A 31 -1.00 -14.92 11.03
CA LEU A 31 -2.12 -14.33 10.30
C LEU A 31 -2.29 -12.86 10.67
N MET A 32 -2.52 -12.06 9.67
CA MET A 32 -3.10 -10.73 9.83
C MET A 32 -4.58 -10.81 9.46
N VAL A 33 -5.46 -10.45 10.39
CA VAL A 33 -6.91 -10.42 10.16
C VAL A 33 -7.35 -8.97 10.07
N GLN A 34 -8.02 -8.63 8.98
CA GLN A 34 -8.50 -7.28 8.71
C GLN A 34 -9.97 -7.28 8.35
N LYS A 35 -10.67 -6.20 8.72
CA LYS A 35 -12.03 -5.96 8.23
C LYS A 35 -11.99 -5.71 6.73
N TYR A 36 -12.85 -6.41 5.97
CA TYR A 36 -13.02 -6.13 4.55
C TYR A 36 -13.64 -4.74 4.34
N LEU A 37 -13.00 -3.93 3.53
CA LEU A 37 -13.47 -2.60 3.18
C LEU A 37 -14.12 -2.63 1.80
N ASN A 38 -15.45 -2.50 1.74
CA ASN A 38 -16.22 -2.57 0.49
C ASN A 38 -15.77 -1.55 -0.58
N LYS A 39 -15.11 -0.48 -0.16
CA LYS A 39 -14.63 0.58 -1.06
C LYS A 39 -13.36 0.19 -1.82
N VAL A 40 -12.72 -0.96 -1.52
CA VAL A 40 -11.55 -1.46 -2.27
C VAL A 40 -11.81 -1.59 -3.77
N LYS A 41 -13.05 -1.89 -4.16
CA LYS A 41 -13.47 -1.95 -5.57
C LYS A 41 -13.29 -0.64 -6.34
N PHE A 42 -13.25 0.49 -5.64
CA PHE A 42 -12.99 1.81 -6.23
C PHE A 42 -11.50 2.18 -6.23
N GLY A 43 -10.66 1.25 -5.78
CA GLY A 43 -9.22 1.38 -5.70
C GLY A 43 -8.72 1.88 -4.34
N ASP A 44 -7.42 1.94 -4.25
CA ASP A 44 -6.66 2.47 -3.12
C ASP A 44 -5.76 3.64 -3.57
N LYS A 45 -5.16 4.32 -2.60
CA LYS A 45 -4.12 5.32 -2.84
C LYS A 45 -2.80 4.80 -2.31
N ARG A 46 -1.83 4.59 -3.20
CA ARG A 46 -0.43 4.36 -2.85
C ARG A 46 0.22 5.70 -2.55
N VAL A 47 0.55 5.93 -1.27
CA VAL A 47 1.25 7.14 -0.80
C VAL A 47 2.73 6.85 -0.69
N PHE A 48 3.57 7.71 -1.25
CA PHE A 48 5.02 7.59 -1.19
C PHE A 48 5.58 8.43 -0.04
N ILE A 49 6.35 7.78 0.84
CA ILE A 49 7.05 8.39 1.96
C ILE A 49 8.55 8.29 1.70
N ILE A 50 9.25 9.42 1.74
CA ILE A 50 10.72 9.49 1.66
C ILE A 50 11.21 10.36 2.80
N LYS A 51 12.16 9.86 3.59
CA LYS A 51 12.73 10.55 4.76
C LYS A 51 11.63 11.08 5.69
N GLY A 52 10.64 10.22 5.99
CA GLY A 52 9.51 10.55 6.86
C GLY A 52 8.50 11.56 6.30
N LYS A 53 8.68 12.04 5.07
CA LYS A 53 7.81 13.06 4.45
C LYS A 53 6.94 12.44 3.35
N VAL A 54 5.67 12.85 3.29
CA VAL A 54 4.78 12.53 2.18
C VAL A 54 5.27 13.26 0.93
N LYS A 55 5.58 12.52 -0.13
CA LYS A 55 6.06 13.06 -1.41
C LYS A 55 4.99 13.12 -2.49
N GLY A 56 3.99 12.28 -2.39
CA GLY A 56 2.87 12.24 -3.31
C GLY A 56 2.11 10.93 -3.24
N ALA A 57 1.11 10.78 -4.11
CA ALA A 57 0.30 9.57 -4.18
C ALA A 57 -0.17 9.31 -5.61
N ILE A 58 -0.45 8.04 -5.91
CA ILE A 58 -1.23 7.61 -7.07
C ILE A 58 -2.46 6.85 -6.58
N LYS A 59 -3.57 6.97 -7.32
CA LYS A 59 -4.73 6.11 -7.12
C LYS A 59 -4.54 4.87 -7.99
N ARG A 60 -4.72 3.68 -7.40
CA ARG A 60 -4.69 2.41 -8.13
C ARG A 60 -6.10 1.84 -8.15
N VAL A 61 -6.61 1.53 -9.31
CA VAL A 61 -7.95 0.95 -9.48
C VAL A 61 -7.80 -0.49 -9.96
N PRO A 62 -8.44 -1.46 -9.27
CA PRO A 62 -8.41 -2.84 -9.69
C PRO A 62 -8.96 -3.02 -11.12
N ARG A 63 -8.50 -4.04 -11.81
CA ARG A 63 -9.17 -4.51 -13.03
C ARG A 63 -10.61 -4.97 -12.67
N ALA A 64 -11.54 -4.80 -13.60
CA ALA A 64 -12.92 -5.27 -13.43
C ALA A 64 -12.96 -6.74 -12.96
N GLY A 65 -13.74 -7.02 -11.91
CA GLY A 65 -13.84 -8.34 -11.29
C GLY A 65 -12.72 -8.71 -10.31
N SER A 66 -11.73 -7.84 -10.09
CA SER A 66 -10.65 -8.04 -9.10
C SER A 66 -10.81 -7.11 -7.90
N ASN A 67 -10.38 -7.59 -6.73
CA ASN A 67 -10.24 -6.77 -5.51
C ASN A 67 -8.77 -6.35 -5.27
N LEU A 68 -7.85 -6.65 -6.20
CA LEU A 68 -6.43 -6.36 -6.08
C LEU A 68 -6.06 -5.16 -6.94
N SER A 69 -5.68 -4.05 -6.30
CA SER A 69 -5.30 -2.79 -6.96
C SER A 69 -3.84 -2.77 -7.43
N ASN A 70 -3.07 -3.81 -7.13
CA ASN A 70 -1.66 -3.87 -7.51
C ASN A 70 -1.47 -3.74 -9.02
N ILE A 71 -0.62 -2.82 -9.46
CA ILE A 71 -0.32 -2.59 -10.87
C ILE A 71 0.21 -3.86 -11.54
N SER A 72 1.04 -4.65 -10.83
CA SER A 72 1.54 -5.95 -11.29
C SER A 72 0.44 -7.00 -11.51
N GLN A 73 -0.77 -6.77 -10.98
CA GLN A 73 -1.96 -7.61 -11.15
C GLN A 73 -2.97 -7.01 -12.13
N GLY A 74 -2.53 -6.05 -12.95
CA GLY A 74 -3.36 -5.41 -13.97
C GLY A 74 -4.18 -4.22 -13.47
N GLY A 75 -3.88 -3.71 -12.28
CA GLY A 75 -4.46 -2.45 -11.80
C GLY A 75 -3.99 -1.25 -12.61
N THR A 76 -4.85 -0.26 -12.77
CA THR A 76 -4.54 1.00 -13.49
C THR A 76 -4.23 2.11 -12.51
N ALA A 77 -3.17 2.87 -12.79
CA ALA A 77 -2.78 4.03 -12.00
C ALA A 77 -3.38 5.32 -12.54
N PHE A 78 -3.81 6.20 -11.63
CA PHE A 78 -4.35 7.53 -11.93
C PHE A 78 -3.70 8.59 -11.04
N LYS A 79 -3.58 9.79 -11.57
CA LYS A 79 -3.17 10.97 -10.80
C LYS A 79 -4.18 11.24 -9.68
N THR A 80 -3.69 11.50 -8.46
CA THR A 80 -4.54 11.82 -7.31
C THR A 80 -3.84 12.74 -6.33
N GLY A 81 -4.62 13.43 -5.50
CA GLY A 81 -4.15 14.11 -4.30
C GLY A 81 -4.58 13.38 -3.03
N LEU A 82 -4.09 13.85 -1.91
CA LEU A 82 -4.51 13.40 -0.58
C LEU A 82 -5.44 14.44 0.06
N ASN A 83 -6.53 13.99 0.66
CA ASN A 83 -7.34 14.84 1.50
C ASN A 83 -6.64 15.11 2.86
N LYS A 84 -7.18 16.03 3.67
CA LYS A 84 -6.59 16.41 4.95
C LYS A 84 -6.39 15.23 5.91
N LYS A 85 -7.35 14.30 5.95
CA LYS A 85 -7.28 13.11 6.82
C LYS A 85 -6.21 12.12 6.34
N GLU A 86 -6.17 11.84 5.05
CA GLU A 86 -5.16 10.97 4.43
C GLU A 86 -3.75 11.54 4.61
N LEU A 87 -3.58 12.85 4.41
CA LEU A 87 -2.30 13.52 4.60
C LEU A 87 -1.86 13.46 6.07
N LYS A 88 -2.77 13.70 7.02
CA LYS A 88 -2.50 13.61 8.47
C LYS A 88 -2.02 12.22 8.86
N ILE A 89 -2.76 11.18 8.46
CA ILE A 89 -2.41 9.78 8.75
C ILE A 89 -1.05 9.42 8.14
N SER A 90 -0.86 9.71 6.85
CA SER A 90 0.39 9.41 6.16
C SER A 90 1.59 10.12 6.77
N SER A 91 1.41 11.38 7.22
CA SER A 91 2.47 12.15 7.88
C SER A 91 2.83 11.58 9.26
N LEU A 92 1.84 11.10 10.03
CA LEU A 92 2.09 10.44 11.32
C LEU A 92 2.87 9.14 11.13
N ILE A 93 2.45 8.31 10.17
CA ILE A 93 3.14 7.06 9.84
C ILE A 93 4.56 7.36 9.34
N GLY A 94 4.73 8.34 8.45
CA GLY A 94 6.05 8.74 7.96
C GLY A 94 7.01 9.15 9.07
N LYS A 95 6.54 9.91 10.06
CA LYS A 95 7.33 10.27 11.24
C LYS A 95 7.73 9.05 12.08
N SER A 96 6.82 8.07 12.26
CA SER A 96 7.12 6.82 12.96
C SER A 96 8.17 6.00 12.22
N LEU A 97 7.99 5.78 10.93
CA LEU A 97 8.94 5.06 10.09
C LEU A 97 10.35 5.67 10.12
N LEU A 98 10.43 6.99 10.17
CA LEU A 98 11.73 7.67 10.25
C LEU A 98 12.44 7.42 11.59
N LYS A 99 11.69 7.32 12.71
CA LYS A 99 12.26 6.91 14.02
C LYS A 99 12.84 5.49 13.96
N ASP A 100 12.19 4.62 13.21
CA ASP A 100 12.64 3.23 12.99
C ASP A 100 13.70 3.13 11.88
N LYS A 101 14.27 4.28 11.44
CA LYS A 101 15.30 4.38 10.40
C LYS A 101 14.84 3.86 9.03
N ILE A 102 13.54 3.78 8.80
CA ILE A 102 12.96 3.40 7.51
C ILE A 102 12.89 4.66 6.63
N TYR A 103 13.73 4.68 5.61
CA TYR A 103 13.90 5.84 4.75
C TYR A 103 12.82 5.98 3.67
N PHE A 104 12.41 4.84 3.08
CA PHE A 104 11.45 4.80 1.99
C PHE A 104 10.33 3.81 2.28
N ALA A 105 9.08 4.23 2.06
CA ALA A 105 7.91 3.38 2.23
C ALA A 105 6.78 3.74 1.27
N GLY A 106 5.94 2.75 0.99
CA GLY A 106 4.65 2.91 0.31
C GLY A 106 3.52 2.56 1.26
N ILE A 107 2.57 3.48 1.49
CA ILE A 107 1.41 3.27 2.33
C ILE A 107 0.18 3.13 1.45
N ASP A 108 -0.65 2.11 1.68
CA ASP A 108 -1.89 1.89 0.95
C ASP A 108 -3.09 2.34 1.78
N LEU A 109 -3.86 3.28 1.24
CA LEU A 109 -5.03 3.86 1.89
C LEU A 109 -6.30 3.62 1.08
N ILE A 110 -7.36 3.19 1.76
CA ILE A 110 -8.72 3.14 1.21
C ILE A 110 -9.59 4.12 1.98
N ASP A 111 -10.20 5.10 1.29
CA ASP A 111 -11.15 6.07 1.84
C ASP A 111 -10.67 6.74 3.15
N GLY A 112 -9.37 7.05 3.23
CA GLY A 112 -8.73 7.63 4.42
C GLY A 112 -8.41 6.62 5.53
N TYR A 113 -8.65 5.34 5.31
CA TYR A 113 -8.29 4.26 6.23
C TYR A 113 -7.03 3.55 5.76
N LEU A 114 -6.15 3.20 6.71
CA LEU A 114 -5.00 2.32 6.42
C LEU A 114 -5.53 0.89 6.26
N ILE A 115 -5.24 0.28 5.13
CA ILE A 115 -5.63 -1.11 4.84
C ILE A 115 -4.65 -2.16 5.38
N GLY A 116 -3.65 -1.72 6.12
CA GLY A 116 -2.69 -2.59 6.78
C GLY A 116 -1.49 -2.98 5.91
N ASP A 117 -1.30 -2.31 4.77
CA ASP A 117 -0.08 -2.48 4.00
C ASP A 117 0.80 -1.22 4.11
N ILE A 118 1.92 -1.40 4.81
CA ILE A 118 3.02 -0.44 4.83
C ILE A 118 4.22 -1.17 4.24
N ASN A 119 4.42 -1.01 2.94
CA ASN A 119 5.51 -1.64 2.23
C ASN A 119 6.80 -0.85 2.46
N VAL A 120 7.75 -1.48 3.16
CA VAL A 120 9.07 -0.90 3.52
C VAL A 120 10.24 -1.58 2.82
N THR A 121 9.99 -2.63 2.04
CA THR A 121 11.03 -3.38 1.34
C THR A 121 11.15 -2.96 -0.12
N SER A 122 10.06 -3.02 -0.86
CA SER A 122 10.02 -2.76 -2.31
C SER A 122 8.76 -2.02 -2.72
N PRO A 123 8.50 -0.78 -2.24
CA PRO A 123 7.32 -0.06 -2.67
C PRO A 123 7.39 0.27 -4.17
N THR A 124 6.42 -0.26 -4.92
CA THR A 124 6.28 -0.08 -6.37
C THR A 124 5.42 1.13 -6.72
N GLY A 125 5.50 1.60 -7.99
CA GLY A 125 4.65 2.65 -8.53
C GLY A 125 5.35 3.99 -8.79
N LEU A 126 6.66 4.09 -8.55
CA LEU A 126 7.43 5.31 -8.84
C LEU A 126 7.44 5.67 -10.34
N PRO A 127 7.60 4.72 -11.29
CA PRO A 127 7.48 5.03 -12.72
C PRO A 127 6.12 5.64 -13.06
N GLN A 128 5.03 5.02 -12.61
CA GLN A 128 3.67 5.51 -12.86
C GLN A 128 3.45 6.89 -12.22
N PHE A 129 3.99 7.12 -11.02
CA PHE A 129 3.92 8.45 -10.41
C PHE A 129 4.63 9.51 -11.28
N LYS A 130 5.82 9.19 -11.80
CA LYS A 130 6.56 10.08 -12.71
C LYS A 130 5.76 10.36 -13.98
N ASP A 131 5.22 9.32 -14.63
CA ASP A 131 4.45 9.45 -15.86
C ASP A 131 3.19 10.33 -15.68
N LEU A 132 2.49 10.16 -14.53
CA LEU A 132 1.27 10.89 -14.22
C LEU A 132 1.49 12.33 -13.72
N THR A 133 2.65 12.64 -13.15
CA THR A 133 2.88 13.93 -12.45
C THR A 133 4.05 14.73 -13.00
N GLY A 134 4.93 14.13 -13.78
CA GLY A 134 6.21 14.70 -14.22
C GLY A 134 7.30 14.70 -13.14
N LYS A 135 7.00 14.31 -11.90
CA LYS A 135 7.96 14.32 -10.79
C LYS A 135 8.67 12.99 -10.65
N ASN A 136 10.00 13.02 -10.60
CA ASN A 136 10.82 11.84 -10.40
C ASN A 136 11.18 11.63 -8.92
N LEU A 137 10.36 10.87 -8.18
CA LEU A 137 10.62 10.56 -6.78
C LEU A 137 11.83 9.64 -6.56
N ALA A 138 12.27 8.90 -7.57
CA ALA A 138 13.51 8.13 -7.47
C ALA A 138 14.72 9.09 -7.35
N LYS A 139 14.68 10.22 -8.07
CA LYS A 139 15.70 11.28 -7.89
C LYS A 139 15.66 11.83 -6.47
N ASP A 140 14.47 12.20 -5.96
CA ASP A 140 14.29 12.68 -4.58
C ASP A 140 14.84 11.68 -3.54
N PHE A 141 14.68 10.37 -3.81
CA PHE A 141 15.19 9.31 -2.95
C PHE A 141 16.72 9.33 -2.90
N TRP A 142 17.39 9.32 -4.05
CA TRP A 142 18.86 9.29 -4.14
C TRP A 142 19.50 10.57 -3.64
N ASP A 143 19.00 11.72 -4.04
CA ASP A 143 19.49 13.03 -3.57
C ASP A 143 19.41 13.15 -2.04
N GLY A 144 18.35 12.59 -1.45
CA GLY A 144 18.15 12.63 -0.01
C GLY A 144 19.07 11.71 0.80
N LEU A 145 19.72 10.73 0.17
CA LEU A 145 20.73 9.87 0.82
C LEU A 145 22.11 10.54 0.86
N GLY A 146 22.30 11.67 0.15
CA GLY A 146 23.61 12.33 0.08
C GLY A 146 24.66 11.57 -0.73
N LEU A 147 24.25 10.56 -1.48
CA LEU A 147 25.13 9.84 -2.42
C LEU A 147 25.24 10.70 -3.69
N LYS A 148 26.40 11.27 -3.90
CA LYS A 148 26.79 11.98 -5.13
C LYS A 148 27.43 11.02 -6.11
#